data_98b2aa1441baba52087161f2c3f8a545
#
_entry.id   98b2aa1441baba52087161f2c3f8a545
#
_cell.length_a   1.000
_cell.length_b   1.000
_cell.length_c   1.000
_cell.angle_alpha   90.00
_cell.angle_beta   90.00
_cell.angle_gamma   90.00
#
_symmetry.space_group_name_H-M   'P 1'
#
loop_
_entity.id
_entity.type
_entity.pdbx_description
1 polymer ?
#
loop_
_entity_poly.entity_id
_entity_poly.type
_entity_poly.pdbx_seq_one_letter_code
_entity_poly.pdbx_strand_id
1 'polypeptide(L)'
;VAHKRFAFVIEDLYGGGAQKSLLYTADQLRQRGHEVIVFTLRELIEHRIPEGLHIENLGVVTQFTKATSTVLTEKWQAKRIDKALRKWKPDVVISCSCDKITRHLHHPNLYFWVKSDITAKFNDARKRERAFDKARRFYNGRQVIAVSQGVKENLENVVSLQAERIIPIYNPYEREPFVAMAAEPAELPKGAYFLCVAALEPRKRHDRLLRAYAESGIDTPLIIMGKGKPEHEAAIRQQVVDLGLENRVIMAGYHRNPYPWLAQAKAVVLTSDAEGLPRVLIEALLLHTPVISTDCPSGPREILTGTLADFLVAPEDEKGLADAIKRMDQAPVVIEEGHYRQFLKETVLPQFEAL
;
A
#
# COMPACT_ATOMS: atom_id res chain seq x y z
N VAL A 1 9.17 11.45 -24.67
CA VAL A 1 10.02 10.74 -23.71
C VAL A 1 10.82 9.69 -24.49
N ALA A 2 12.13 9.53 -24.20
CA ALA A 2 12.95 8.52 -24.87
C ALA A 2 12.41 7.12 -24.52
N HIS A 3 12.34 6.24 -25.52
CA HIS A 3 11.98 4.84 -25.33
C HIS A 3 13.00 4.14 -24.42
N LYS A 4 12.51 3.44 -23.38
CA LYS A 4 13.34 2.71 -22.41
C LYS A 4 12.87 1.26 -22.25
N ARG A 5 13.77 0.43 -21.76
CA ARG A 5 13.53 -0.98 -21.43
C ARG A 5 13.52 -1.12 -19.90
N PHE A 6 12.37 -1.44 -19.32
CA PHE A 6 12.18 -1.63 -17.89
C PHE A 6 12.10 -3.10 -17.52
N ALA A 7 12.92 -3.57 -16.61
CA ALA A 7 12.80 -4.89 -16.00
C ALA A 7 12.34 -4.76 -14.54
N PHE A 8 11.19 -5.33 -14.21
CA PHE A 8 10.75 -5.50 -12.85
C PHE A 8 11.14 -6.88 -12.34
N VAL A 9 11.62 -6.97 -11.11
CA VAL A 9 11.95 -8.25 -10.46
C VAL A 9 11.15 -8.37 -9.17
N ILE A 10 10.37 -9.43 -9.03
CA ILE A 10 9.53 -9.69 -7.85
C ILE A 10 9.53 -11.18 -7.50
N GLU A 11 9.35 -11.55 -6.22
CA GLU A 11 9.35 -12.96 -5.82
C GLU A 11 8.22 -13.74 -6.52
N ASP A 12 7.00 -13.22 -6.47
CA ASP A 12 5.79 -13.82 -7.07
C ASP A 12 4.71 -12.77 -7.31
N LEU A 13 3.59 -13.20 -7.88
CA LEU A 13 2.40 -12.39 -8.14
C LEU A 13 1.20 -12.85 -7.29
N TYR A 14 1.46 -13.29 -6.06
CA TYR A 14 0.45 -13.74 -5.11
C TYR A 14 0.25 -12.71 -4.00
N GLY A 15 -1.00 -12.43 -3.65
CA GLY A 15 -1.38 -11.63 -2.47
C GLY A 15 -1.47 -10.13 -2.72
N GLY A 16 -0.89 -9.32 -1.88
CA GLY A 16 -1.19 -7.95 -1.54
C GLY A 16 -1.06 -6.82 -2.57
N GLY A 17 -1.02 -5.61 -2.01
CA GLY A 17 -1.02 -4.36 -2.80
C GLY A 17 0.28 -4.07 -3.56
N ALA A 18 1.42 -4.65 -3.14
CA ALA A 18 2.71 -4.44 -3.81
C ALA A 18 2.70 -5.06 -5.22
N GLN A 19 2.18 -6.29 -5.35
CA GLN A 19 2.05 -7.00 -6.62
C GLN A 19 1.10 -6.26 -7.58
N LYS A 20 -0.08 -5.85 -7.09
CA LYS A 20 -1.04 -5.08 -7.88
C LYS A 20 -0.43 -3.78 -8.41
N SER A 21 0.23 -3.02 -7.56
CA SER A 21 0.83 -1.76 -7.97
C SER A 21 2.01 -1.94 -8.91
N LEU A 22 2.80 -3.02 -8.76
CA LEU A 22 3.88 -3.33 -9.71
C LEU A 22 3.32 -3.68 -11.07
N LEU A 23 2.35 -4.61 -11.15
CA LEU A 23 1.73 -5.01 -12.42
C LEU A 23 1.08 -3.82 -13.12
N TYR A 24 0.37 -2.97 -12.37
CA TYR A 24 -0.24 -1.78 -12.93
C TYR A 24 0.82 -0.80 -13.47
N THR A 25 1.87 -0.50 -12.70
CA THR A 25 2.96 0.41 -13.13
C THR A 25 3.67 -0.14 -14.37
N ALA A 26 3.98 -1.45 -14.39
CA ALA A 26 4.64 -2.11 -15.51
C ALA A 26 3.78 -2.02 -16.78
N ASP A 27 2.48 -2.30 -16.68
CA ASP A 27 1.57 -2.21 -17.82
C ASP A 27 1.37 -0.78 -18.32
N GLN A 28 1.25 0.21 -17.43
CA GLN A 28 1.11 1.60 -17.81
C GLN A 28 2.38 2.14 -18.52
N LEU A 29 3.58 1.77 -18.09
CA LEU A 29 4.82 2.09 -18.81
C LEU A 29 4.84 1.43 -20.21
N ARG A 30 4.40 0.18 -20.33
CA ARG A 30 4.25 -0.50 -21.63
C ARG A 30 3.26 0.23 -22.55
N GLN A 31 2.10 0.63 -22.04
CA GLN A 31 1.09 1.39 -22.81
C GLN A 31 1.61 2.77 -23.26
N ARG A 32 2.58 3.33 -22.56
CA ARG A 32 3.26 4.59 -22.94
C ARG A 32 4.39 4.38 -23.96
N GLY A 33 4.58 3.15 -24.46
CA GLY A 33 5.51 2.83 -25.55
C GLY A 33 6.87 2.34 -25.07
N HIS A 34 7.07 2.01 -23.80
CA HIS A 34 8.29 1.38 -23.31
C HIS A 34 8.25 -0.13 -23.50
N GLU A 35 9.43 -0.77 -23.63
CA GLU A 35 9.54 -2.21 -23.50
C GLU A 35 9.57 -2.59 -22.02
N VAL A 36 8.70 -3.49 -21.60
CA VAL A 36 8.58 -3.87 -20.18
C VAL A 36 8.55 -5.38 -20.02
N ILE A 37 9.37 -5.90 -19.10
CA ILE A 37 9.33 -7.29 -18.65
C ILE A 37 9.20 -7.37 -17.13
N VAL A 38 8.47 -8.38 -16.66
CA VAL A 38 8.40 -8.72 -15.24
C VAL A 38 9.02 -10.09 -15.02
N PHE A 39 10.12 -10.16 -14.31
CA PHE A 39 10.73 -11.41 -13.86
C PHE A 39 10.15 -11.82 -12.51
N THR A 40 9.51 -12.98 -12.45
CA THR A 40 9.12 -13.63 -11.19
C THR A 40 10.17 -14.67 -10.80
N LEU A 41 10.40 -14.83 -9.50
CA LEU A 41 11.40 -15.77 -8.99
C LEU A 41 10.82 -17.16 -8.69
N ARG A 42 9.48 -17.24 -8.54
CA ARG A 42 8.71 -18.49 -8.43
C ARG A 42 7.37 -18.38 -9.15
N GLU A 43 6.85 -19.55 -9.51
CA GLU A 43 5.54 -19.66 -10.18
C GLU A 43 4.42 -19.68 -9.13
N LEU A 44 3.93 -18.49 -8.79
CA LEU A 44 2.75 -18.34 -7.94
C LEU A 44 2.02 -17.07 -8.37
N ILE A 45 0.91 -17.24 -9.08
CA ILE A 45 0.16 -16.16 -9.70
C ILE A 45 -1.30 -16.23 -9.22
N GLU A 46 -1.76 -15.15 -8.56
CA GLU A 46 -3.16 -14.96 -8.17
C GLU A 46 -3.80 -13.80 -8.94
N HIS A 47 -2.98 -12.80 -9.29
CA HIS A 47 -3.45 -11.62 -9.98
C HIS A 47 -3.64 -11.85 -11.48
N ARG A 48 -4.71 -11.25 -12.04
CA ARG A 48 -4.86 -11.18 -13.49
C ARG A 48 -3.70 -10.40 -14.09
N ILE A 49 -3.01 -11.01 -15.02
CA ILE A 49 -1.91 -10.37 -15.77
C ILE A 49 -2.53 -9.49 -16.85
N PRO A 50 -2.13 -8.22 -16.97
CA PRO A 50 -2.54 -7.36 -18.07
C PRO A 50 -2.19 -7.96 -19.43
N GLU A 51 -3.10 -7.85 -20.40
CA GLU A 51 -2.89 -8.36 -21.75
C GLU A 51 -1.68 -7.68 -22.41
N GLY A 52 -0.79 -8.48 -22.99
CA GLY A 52 0.43 -8.01 -23.63
C GLY A 52 1.58 -7.66 -22.71
N LEU A 53 1.43 -7.74 -21.38
CA LEU A 53 2.56 -7.59 -20.45
C LEU A 53 3.37 -8.88 -20.41
N HIS A 54 4.67 -8.77 -20.73
CA HIS A 54 5.58 -9.93 -20.74
C HIS A 54 6.01 -10.29 -19.32
N ILE A 55 5.72 -11.52 -18.91
CA ILE A 55 6.16 -12.09 -17.62
C ILE A 55 7.00 -13.34 -17.91
N GLU A 56 8.19 -13.41 -17.29
CA GLU A 56 9.07 -14.56 -17.35
C GLU A 56 9.36 -15.08 -15.94
N ASN A 57 9.00 -16.35 -15.67
CA ASN A 57 9.35 -16.99 -14.42
C ASN A 57 10.74 -17.61 -14.49
N LEU A 58 11.63 -17.18 -13.59
CA LEU A 58 13.00 -17.68 -13.52
C LEU A 58 13.15 -18.97 -12.70
N GLY A 59 12.15 -19.32 -11.89
CA GLY A 59 12.12 -20.55 -11.12
C GLY A 59 13.27 -20.71 -10.11
N VAL A 60 13.83 -19.61 -9.63
CA VAL A 60 15.00 -19.63 -8.72
C VAL A 60 14.64 -19.72 -7.24
N VAL A 61 13.37 -19.43 -6.88
CA VAL A 61 12.85 -19.60 -5.52
C VAL A 61 11.94 -20.82 -5.49
N THR A 62 12.40 -21.87 -4.81
CA THR A 62 11.68 -23.13 -4.61
C THR A 62 11.53 -23.40 -3.11
N GLN A 63 10.75 -24.41 -2.71
CA GLN A 63 10.68 -24.84 -1.31
C GLN A 63 12.07 -25.21 -0.77
N PHE A 64 12.87 -25.88 -1.57
CA PHE A 64 14.24 -26.27 -1.22
C PHE A 64 15.14 -25.04 -0.99
N THR A 65 15.17 -24.07 -1.91
CA THR A 65 16.00 -22.86 -1.76
C THR A 65 15.51 -21.93 -0.64
N LYS A 66 14.25 -22.02 -0.25
CA LYS A 66 13.73 -21.34 0.95
C LYS A 66 14.25 -21.99 2.23
N ALA A 67 14.22 -23.32 2.31
CA ALA A 67 14.71 -24.07 3.45
C ALA A 67 16.23 -23.93 3.64
N THR A 68 16.99 -23.87 2.55
CA THR A 68 18.46 -23.75 2.53
C THR A 68 18.95 -22.32 2.32
N SER A 69 18.16 -21.31 2.73
CA SER A 69 18.43 -19.90 2.46
C SER A 69 19.72 -19.44 3.16
N THR A 70 20.80 -19.36 2.40
CA THR A 70 22.12 -18.87 2.80
C THR A 70 22.58 -17.79 1.83
N VAL A 71 23.62 -17.03 2.19
CA VAL A 71 24.24 -16.03 1.29
C VAL A 71 24.72 -16.67 -0.02
N LEU A 72 25.16 -17.93 0.00
CA LEU A 72 25.56 -18.65 -1.22
C LEU A 72 24.36 -18.94 -2.10
N THR A 73 23.25 -19.39 -1.53
CA THR A 73 21.99 -19.59 -2.25
C THR A 73 21.49 -18.29 -2.88
N GLU A 74 21.50 -17.19 -2.12
CA GLU A 74 21.12 -15.86 -2.62
C GLU A 74 21.98 -15.39 -3.80
N LYS A 75 23.31 -15.59 -3.70
CA LYS A 75 24.25 -15.26 -4.79
C LYS A 75 24.03 -16.12 -6.03
N TRP A 76 23.74 -17.41 -5.86
CA TRP A 76 23.41 -18.29 -6.98
C TRP A 76 22.10 -17.85 -7.66
N GLN A 77 21.06 -17.55 -6.87
CA GLN A 77 19.78 -17.00 -7.39
C GLN A 77 20.02 -15.69 -8.16
N ALA A 78 20.81 -14.77 -7.58
CA ALA A 78 21.15 -13.50 -8.22
C ALA A 78 21.89 -13.69 -9.55
N LYS A 79 22.83 -14.66 -9.66
CA LYS A 79 23.51 -14.98 -10.94
C LYS A 79 22.52 -15.42 -12.02
N ARG A 80 21.46 -16.14 -11.66
CA ARG A 80 20.43 -16.58 -12.62
C ARG A 80 19.60 -15.37 -13.10
N ILE A 81 19.25 -14.47 -12.18
CA ILE A 81 18.56 -13.20 -12.53
C ILE A 81 19.48 -12.34 -13.42
N ASP A 82 20.74 -12.18 -13.05
CA ASP A 82 21.72 -11.40 -13.82
C ASP A 82 21.87 -11.91 -15.25
N LYS A 83 21.86 -13.25 -15.44
CA LYS A 83 21.89 -13.87 -16.79
C LYS A 83 20.65 -13.47 -17.61
N ALA A 84 19.45 -13.44 -17.02
CA ALA A 84 18.22 -13.01 -17.68
C ALA A 84 18.27 -11.52 -18.02
N LEU A 85 18.70 -10.67 -17.07
CA LEU A 85 18.87 -9.23 -17.28
C LEU A 85 19.87 -8.94 -18.41
N ARG A 86 21.03 -9.60 -18.46
CA ARG A 86 22.02 -9.42 -19.53
C ARG A 86 21.49 -9.85 -20.91
N LYS A 87 20.65 -10.88 -20.96
CA LYS A 87 19.98 -11.31 -22.21
C LYS A 87 18.99 -10.25 -22.69
N TRP A 88 18.18 -9.71 -21.75
CA TRP A 88 17.13 -8.75 -22.08
C TRP A 88 17.65 -7.31 -22.21
N LYS A 89 18.75 -6.95 -21.56
CA LYS A 89 19.44 -5.64 -21.59
C LYS A 89 18.50 -4.47 -21.19
N PRO A 90 17.98 -4.43 -19.97
CA PRO A 90 17.18 -3.30 -19.50
C PRO A 90 18.01 -2.03 -19.34
N ASP A 91 17.36 -0.87 -19.53
CA ASP A 91 17.92 0.43 -19.15
C ASP A 91 17.73 0.69 -17.65
N VAL A 92 16.60 0.18 -17.10
CA VAL A 92 16.22 0.33 -15.70
C VAL A 92 15.76 -1.00 -15.12
N VAL A 93 16.25 -1.35 -13.94
CA VAL A 93 15.84 -2.54 -13.16
C VAL A 93 15.19 -2.09 -11.87
N ILE A 94 13.98 -2.56 -11.58
CA ILE A 94 13.24 -2.26 -10.34
C ILE A 94 12.98 -3.54 -9.58
N SER A 95 13.62 -3.68 -8.40
CA SER A 95 13.40 -4.78 -7.46
C SER A 95 12.28 -4.47 -6.50
N CYS A 96 11.34 -5.39 -6.33
CA CYS A 96 10.22 -5.25 -5.40
C CYS A 96 10.04 -6.52 -4.57
N SER A 97 10.14 -6.39 -3.25
CA SER A 97 9.87 -7.48 -2.29
C SER A 97 10.75 -8.73 -2.40
N CYS A 98 11.86 -8.67 -3.15
CA CYS A 98 12.84 -9.75 -3.29
C CYS A 98 14.29 -9.28 -3.00
N ASP A 99 14.42 -8.23 -2.21
CA ASP A 99 15.68 -7.48 -1.98
C ASP A 99 16.79 -8.34 -1.37
N LYS A 100 16.42 -9.38 -0.62
CA LYS A 100 17.36 -10.36 -0.07
C LYS A 100 18.24 -11.00 -1.15
N ILE A 101 17.67 -11.23 -2.34
CA ILE A 101 18.36 -11.84 -3.49
C ILE A 101 18.95 -10.75 -4.38
N THR A 102 18.14 -9.76 -4.75
CA THR A 102 18.50 -8.74 -5.74
C THR A 102 19.57 -7.77 -5.25
N ARG A 103 19.83 -7.68 -3.93
CA ARG A 103 20.98 -6.95 -3.38
C ARG A 103 22.34 -7.45 -3.88
N HIS A 104 22.42 -8.65 -4.44
CA HIS A 104 23.61 -9.23 -5.02
C HIS A 104 23.73 -8.98 -6.54
N LEU A 105 22.77 -8.29 -7.15
CA LEU A 105 22.84 -7.86 -8.55
C LEU A 105 23.74 -6.63 -8.70
N HIS A 106 24.36 -6.54 -9.89
CA HIS A 106 25.19 -5.41 -10.28
C HIS A 106 24.63 -4.81 -11.58
N HIS A 107 23.78 -3.80 -11.45
CA HIS A 107 23.26 -3.04 -12.59
C HIS A 107 23.31 -1.54 -12.23
N PRO A 108 23.79 -0.66 -13.12
CA PRO A 108 23.98 0.77 -12.80
C PRO A 108 22.67 1.46 -12.40
N ASN A 109 21.56 1.07 -13.00
CA ASN A 109 20.24 1.62 -12.75
C ASN A 109 19.35 0.57 -12.05
N LEU A 110 19.83 -0.03 -10.97
CA LEU A 110 19.06 -0.93 -10.11
C LEU A 110 18.44 -0.13 -8.96
N TYR A 111 17.12 -0.12 -8.90
CA TYR A 111 16.34 0.54 -7.87
C TYR A 111 15.62 -0.48 -6.99
N PHE A 112 15.64 -0.27 -5.67
CA PHE A 112 14.87 -1.05 -4.69
C PHE A 112 13.58 -0.32 -4.35
N TRP A 113 12.44 -0.89 -4.71
CA TRP A 113 11.14 -0.24 -4.46
C TRP A 113 10.56 -0.63 -3.11
N VAL A 114 10.76 0.24 -2.12
CA VAL A 114 10.27 0.07 -0.74
C VAL A 114 8.82 0.51 -0.64
N LYS A 115 7.93 -0.46 -0.38
CA LYS A 115 6.46 -0.31 -0.40
C LYS A 115 5.82 -0.09 0.97
N SER A 116 6.58 -0.17 2.05
CA SER A 116 6.04 -0.05 3.42
C SER A 116 7.00 0.68 4.33
N ASP A 117 6.44 1.38 5.29
CA ASP A 117 7.22 1.91 6.41
C ASP A 117 7.66 0.76 7.32
N ILE A 118 8.95 0.75 7.64
CA ILE A 118 9.55 -0.21 8.57
C ILE A 118 9.73 0.34 9.98
N THR A 119 9.57 1.66 10.17
CA THR A 119 9.88 2.35 11.43
C THR A 119 8.83 2.08 12.51
N ALA A 120 7.57 2.04 12.14
CA ALA A 120 6.45 1.79 13.04
C ALA A 120 5.92 0.32 12.97
N LYS A 121 6.63 -0.57 12.28
CA LYS A 121 6.18 -1.95 12.09
C LYS A 121 6.32 -2.83 13.34
N PHE A 122 7.21 -2.46 14.25
CA PHE A 122 7.56 -3.26 15.42
C PHE A 122 7.49 -2.41 16.70
N ASN A 123 6.70 -2.83 17.67
CA ASN A 123 6.65 -2.20 18.99
C ASN A 123 7.87 -2.58 19.86
N ASP A 124 8.48 -3.74 19.61
CA ASP A 124 9.69 -4.20 20.30
C ASP A 124 10.94 -3.54 19.73
N ALA A 125 11.69 -2.84 20.58
CA ALA A 125 12.88 -2.07 20.19
C ALA A 125 13.97 -2.95 19.54
N ARG A 126 14.17 -4.20 20.03
CA ARG A 126 15.17 -5.12 19.46
C ARG A 126 14.76 -5.63 18.08
N LYS A 127 13.47 -5.91 17.89
CA LYS A 127 12.92 -6.31 16.57
C LYS A 127 13.02 -5.16 15.59
N ARG A 128 12.73 -3.95 16.05
CA ARG A 128 12.85 -2.72 15.24
C ARG A 128 14.29 -2.50 14.80
N GLU A 129 15.27 -2.54 15.70
CA GLU A 129 16.68 -2.35 15.35
C GLU A 129 17.19 -3.44 14.39
N ARG A 130 16.80 -4.70 14.57
CA ARG A 130 17.11 -5.77 13.59
C ARG A 130 16.51 -5.50 12.21
N ALA A 131 15.33 -4.89 12.14
CA ALA A 131 14.73 -4.50 10.87
C ALA A 131 15.49 -3.34 10.21
N PHE A 132 15.97 -2.37 11.00
CA PHE A 132 16.82 -1.27 10.54
C PHE A 132 18.18 -1.79 10.04
N ASP A 133 18.85 -2.65 10.79
CA ASP A 133 20.09 -3.30 10.36
C ASP A 133 19.92 -4.08 9.05
N LYS A 134 18.80 -4.78 8.91
CA LYS A 134 18.46 -5.46 7.67
C LYS A 134 18.28 -4.48 6.51
N ALA A 135 17.59 -3.38 6.72
CA ALA A 135 17.40 -2.35 5.70
C ALA A 135 18.73 -1.70 5.30
N ARG A 136 19.56 -1.31 6.30
CA ARG A 136 20.92 -0.77 6.06
C ARG A 136 21.76 -1.74 5.22
N ARG A 137 21.74 -3.03 5.55
CA ARG A 137 22.46 -4.07 4.79
C ARG A 137 21.96 -4.24 3.36
N PHE A 138 20.68 -3.99 3.09
CA PHE A 138 20.11 -4.15 1.75
C PHE A 138 20.27 -2.92 0.88
N TYR A 139 20.19 -1.72 1.46
CA TYR A 139 19.98 -0.50 0.72
C TYR A 139 21.13 0.53 0.84
N ASN A 140 22.08 0.40 1.79
CA ASN A 140 23.23 1.29 1.86
C ASN A 140 24.03 1.23 0.55
N GLY A 141 24.41 2.39 0.02
CA GLY A 141 25.10 2.54 -1.27
C GLY A 141 24.25 2.10 -2.48
N ARG A 142 22.93 2.10 -2.38
CA ARG A 142 22.00 1.69 -3.44
C ARG A 142 21.00 2.80 -3.77
N GLN A 143 20.37 2.69 -4.94
CA GLN A 143 19.29 3.57 -5.33
C GLN A 143 17.95 2.97 -4.84
N VAL A 144 17.15 3.79 -4.18
CA VAL A 144 15.90 3.37 -3.54
C VAL A 144 14.74 4.21 -4.07
N ILE A 145 13.63 3.56 -4.40
CA ILE A 145 12.33 4.21 -4.62
C ILE A 145 11.53 4.01 -3.35
N ALA A 146 11.16 5.09 -2.68
CA ALA A 146 10.23 5.07 -1.55
C ALA A 146 8.80 5.32 -2.07
N VAL A 147 7.83 4.53 -1.59
CA VAL A 147 6.44 4.63 -2.06
C VAL A 147 5.75 5.93 -1.66
N SER A 148 6.35 6.69 -0.74
CA SER A 148 5.86 7.98 -0.25
C SER A 148 7.00 8.84 0.27
N GLN A 149 6.77 10.13 0.42
CA GLN A 149 7.71 11.06 1.01
C GLN A 149 8.00 10.69 2.48
N GLY A 150 6.96 10.30 3.24
CA GLY A 150 7.14 9.87 4.64
C GLY A 150 7.98 8.60 4.76
N VAL A 151 7.84 7.62 3.84
CA VAL A 151 8.74 6.46 3.82
C VAL A 151 10.18 6.88 3.53
N LYS A 152 10.41 7.80 2.59
CA LYS A 152 11.74 8.36 2.34
C LYS A 152 12.32 8.98 3.61
N GLU A 153 11.61 9.90 4.24
CA GLU A 153 12.04 10.61 5.45
C GLU A 153 12.35 9.64 6.60
N ASN A 154 11.54 8.60 6.79
CA ASN A 154 11.77 7.57 7.80
C ASN A 154 13.01 6.73 7.48
N LEU A 155 13.26 6.39 6.22
CA LEU A 155 14.49 5.70 5.82
C LEU A 155 15.74 6.55 6.06
N GLU A 156 15.69 7.85 5.76
CA GLU A 156 16.81 8.78 5.95
C GLU A 156 17.03 9.09 7.43
N ASN A 157 15.99 9.49 8.17
CA ASN A 157 16.12 10.10 9.49
C ASN A 157 16.00 9.10 10.64
N VAL A 158 15.17 8.07 10.53
CA VAL A 158 14.92 7.08 11.60
C VAL A 158 15.79 5.86 11.42
N VAL A 159 15.84 5.30 10.20
CA VAL A 159 16.70 4.14 9.88
C VAL A 159 18.15 4.57 9.69
N SER A 160 18.40 5.85 9.41
CA SER A 160 19.71 6.41 9.09
C SER A 160 20.36 5.69 7.90
N LEU A 161 19.57 5.48 6.84
CA LEU A 161 20.00 4.78 5.64
C LEU A 161 21.02 5.64 4.86
N GLN A 162 22.16 5.06 4.53
CA GLN A 162 23.21 5.67 3.69
C GLN A 162 23.04 5.17 2.24
N ALA A 163 21.88 5.42 1.64
CA ALA A 163 21.61 5.10 0.25
C ALA A 163 22.38 6.06 -0.68
N GLU A 164 22.68 5.62 -1.90
CA GLU A 164 23.20 6.51 -2.94
C GLU A 164 22.15 7.59 -3.29
N ARG A 165 20.89 7.16 -3.41
CA ARG A 165 19.74 8.05 -3.67
C ARG A 165 18.46 7.43 -3.13
N ILE A 166 17.58 8.24 -2.54
CA ILE A 166 16.21 7.84 -2.20
C ILE A 166 15.24 8.78 -2.91
N ILE A 167 14.42 8.24 -3.80
CA ILE A 167 13.45 8.98 -4.61
C ILE A 167 12.05 8.62 -4.15
N PRO A 168 11.23 9.56 -3.70
CA PRO A 168 9.83 9.28 -3.43
C PRO A 168 9.06 9.23 -4.75
N ILE A 169 8.43 8.10 -5.06
CA ILE A 169 7.54 7.95 -6.21
C ILE A 169 6.30 7.19 -5.74
N TYR A 170 5.15 7.83 -5.82
CA TYR A 170 3.87 7.23 -5.46
C TYR A 170 3.49 6.05 -6.36
N ASN A 171 2.54 5.24 -5.93
CA ASN A 171 1.90 4.31 -6.84
C ASN A 171 1.03 5.11 -7.83
N PRO A 172 1.08 4.81 -9.13
CA PRO A 172 0.20 5.46 -10.10
C PRO A 172 -1.22 4.91 -10.01
N TYR A 173 -2.21 5.80 -10.19
CA TYR A 173 -3.62 5.45 -10.23
C TYR A 173 -4.28 6.04 -11.48
N GLU A 174 -5.38 5.43 -11.88
CA GLU A 174 -6.31 5.89 -12.91
C GLU A 174 -7.72 5.80 -12.32
N ARG A 175 -8.54 6.82 -12.52
CA ARG A 175 -9.85 6.92 -11.86
C ARG A 175 -10.89 5.98 -12.47
N GLU A 176 -10.90 5.88 -13.80
CA GLU A 176 -11.94 5.19 -14.59
C GLU A 176 -12.14 3.72 -14.19
N PRO A 177 -11.08 2.91 -13.98
CA PRO A 177 -11.25 1.53 -13.53
C PRO A 177 -11.96 1.41 -12.16
N PHE A 178 -11.71 2.35 -11.24
CA PHE A 178 -12.36 2.34 -9.93
C PHE A 178 -13.84 2.72 -10.05
N VAL A 179 -14.16 3.69 -10.90
CA VAL A 179 -15.56 4.07 -11.19
C VAL A 179 -16.30 2.91 -11.82
N ALA A 180 -15.69 2.20 -12.78
CA ALA A 180 -16.30 1.03 -13.40
C ALA A 180 -16.57 -0.09 -12.38
N MET A 181 -15.60 -0.40 -11.51
CA MET A 181 -15.76 -1.39 -10.44
C MET A 181 -16.78 -0.96 -9.39
N ALA A 182 -16.90 0.35 -9.12
CA ALA A 182 -17.89 0.89 -8.19
C ALA A 182 -19.33 0.80 -8.73
N ALA A 183 -19.49 0.75 -10.05
CA ALA A 183 -20.78 0.57 -10.71
C ALA A 183 -21.26 -0.91 -10.78
N GLU A 184 -20.42 -1.85 -10.38
CA GLU A 184 -20.81 -3.27 -10.34
C GLU A 184 -21.92 -3.49 -9.29
N PRO A 185 -22.88 -4.41 -9.55
CA PRO A 185 -23.93 -4.73 -8.59
C PRO A 185 -23.36 -5.22 -7.24
N ALA A 186 -23.88 -4.64 -6.15
CA ALA A 186 -23.54 -5.05 -4.79
C ALA A 186 -24.74 -4.86 -3.86
N GLU A 187 -24.87 -5.72 -2.85
CA GLU A 187 -25.84 -5.55 -1.79
C GLU A 187 -25.31 -4.53 -0.78
N LEU A 188 -25.78 -3.30 -0.91
CA LEU A 188 -25.36 -2.18 -0.08
C LEU A 188 -26.36 -1.90 1.03
N PRO A 189 -25.93 -1.43 2.20
CA PRO A 189 -26.81 -0.94 3.24
C PRO A 189 -27.66 0.23 2.74
N LYS A 190 -28.86 0.33 3.27
CA LYS A 190 -29.73 1.49 2.99
C LYS A 190 -29.25 2.70 3.80
N GLY A 191 -29.14 3.85 3.14
CA GLY A 191 -28.77 5.11 3.78
C GLY A 191 -27.25 5.35 3.85
N ALA A 192 -26.87 6.46 4.51
CA ALA A 192 -25.48 6.85 4.69
C ALA A 192 -24.77 5.96 5.73
N TYR A 193 -23.47 5.76 5.56
CA TYR A 193 -22.63 5.01 6.50
C TYR A 193 -21.17 5.47 6.45
N PHE A 194 -20.45 5.30 7.54
CA PHE A 194 -19.00 5.35 7.58
C PHE A 194 -18.42 3.97 7.24
N LEU A 195 -17.27 3.93 6.60
CA LEU A 195 -16.67 2.68 6.14
C LEU A 195 -15.20 2.58 6.57
N CYS A 196 -14.83 1.44 7.16
CA CYS A 196 -13.44 1.05 7.37
C CYS A 196 -13.14 -0.19 6.53
N VAL A 197 -12.22 -0.09 5.56
CA VAL A 197 -11.77 -1.23 4.76
C VAL A 197 -10.32 -1.52 5.07
N ALA A 198 -10.07 -2.53 5.88
CA ALA A 198 -8.72 -2.89 6.31
C ALA A 198 -8.62 -4.38 6.69
N ALA A 199 -7.41 -4.94 6.68
CA ALA A 199 -7.16 -6.24 7.30
C ALA A 199 -7.50 -6.17 8.80
N LEU A 200 -8.18 -7.21 9.33
CA LEU A 200 -8.51 -7.28 10.75
C LEU A 200 -7.26 -7.75 11.53
N GLU A 201 -6.36 -6.80 11.76
CA GLU A 201 -5.09 -7.01 12.46
C GLU A 201 -4.81 -5.85 13.44
N PRO A 202 -4.06 -6.10 14.55
CA PRO A 202 -3.84 -5.10 15.61
C PRO A 202 -3.31 -3.77 15.12
N ARG A 203 -2.43 -3.76 14.11
CA ARG A 203 -1.83 -2.56 13.53
C ARG A 203 -2.85 -1.59 12.91
N LYS A 204 -4.03 -2.09 12.50
CA LYS A 204 -5.11 -1.27 11.92
C LYS A 204 -5.97 -0.58 12.97
N ARG A 205 -5.78 -0.93 14.27
CA ARG A 205 -6.36 -0.25 15.41
C ARG A 205 -7.88 -0.06 15.32
N HIS A 206 -8.60 -1.14 14.97
CA HIS A 206 -10.06 -1.15 15.02
C HIS A 206 -10.60 -0.84 16.41
N ASP A 207 -9.82 -1.15 17.46
CA ASP A 207 -10.10 -0.78 18.85
C ASP A 207 -10.22 0.75 19.03
N ARG A 208 -9.28 1.50 18.47
CA ARG A 208 -9.29 2.98 18.48
C ARG A 208 -10.49 3.51 17.70
N LEU A 209 -10.75 2.95 16.53
CA LEU A 209 -11.89 3.34 15.70
C LEU A 209 -13.22 3.18 16.47
N LEU A 210 -13.45 2.04 17.11
CA LEU A 210 -14.69 1.75 17.83
C LEU A 210 -14.89 2.68 19.02
N ARG A 211 -13.83 2.98 19.80
CA ARG A 211 -13.94 3.94 20.92
C ARG A 211 -14.26 5.35 20.43
N ALA A 212 -13.54 5.85 19.42
CA ALA A 212 -13.80 7.16 18.84
C ALA A 212 -15.20 7.25 18.22
N TYR A 213 -15.65 6.19 17.54
CA TYR A 213 -16.99 6.14 16.98
C TYR A 213 -18.06 6.16 18.08
N ALA A 214 -17.89 5.42 19.16
CA ALA A 214 -18.80 5.46 20.31
C ALA A 214 -18.86 6.87 20.93
N GLU A 215 -17.69 7.50 21.13
CA GLU A 215 -17.57 8.85 21.71
C GLU A 215 -18.16 9.94 20.79
N SER A 216 -18.11 9.77 19.47
CA SER A 216 -18.69 10.73 18.51
C SER A 216 -20.19 10.94 18.67
N GLY A 217 -20.90 9.94 19.21
CA GLY A 217 -22.35 9.99 19.49
C GLY A 217 -23.23 10.08 18.23
N ILE A 218 -22.71 9.84 17.04
CA ILE A 218 -23.49 9.88 15.80
C ILE A 218 -24.34 8.62 15.64
N ASP A 219 -25.47 8.74 14.93
CA ASP A 219 -26.35 7.60 14.61
C ASP A 219 -26.02 6.93 13.27
N THR A 220 -25.27 7.60 12.40
CA THR A 220 -24.85 7.08 11.11
C THR A 220 -24.02 5.80 11.30
N PRO A 221 -24.43 4.63 10.73
CA PRO A 221 -23.75 3.36 10.95
C PRO A 221 -22.28 3.36 10.55
N LEU A 222 -21.48 2.55 11.25
CA LEU A 222 -20.11 2.21 10.87
C LEU A 222 -20.05 0.79 10.31
N ILE A 223 -19.48 0.64 9.14
CA ILE A 223 -19.23 -0.66 8.50
C ILE A 223 -17.75 -0.97 8.57
N ILE A 224 -17.42 -2.14 9.08
CA ILE A 224 -16.05 -2.67 9.09
C ILE A 224 -15.95 -3.81 8.10
N MET A 225 -15.11 -3.65 7.09
CA MET A 225 -14.92 -4.59 6.00
C MET A 225 -13.48 -5.08 5.95
N GLY A 226 -13.30 -6.39 5.96
CA GLY A 226 -11.98 -7.00 5.87
C GLY A 226 -11.96 -8.44 6.35
N LYS A 227 -10.78 -9.03 6.33
CA LYS A 227 -10.53 -10.36 6.90
C LYS A 227 -9.28 -10.32 7.79
N GLY A 228 -9.24 -11.20 8.75
CA GLY A 228 -8.10 -11.36 9.65
C GLY A 228 -8.05 -12.75 10.24
N LYS A 229 -7.24 -12.93 11.26
CA LYS A 229 -7.27 -14.16 12.04
C LYS A 229 -8.54 -14.21 12.89
N PRO A 230 -9.07 -15.41 13.17
CA PRO A 230 -10.30 -15.57 13.97
C PRO A 230 -10.24 -14.85 15.32
N GLU A 231 -9.08 -14.88 16.00
CA GLU A 231 -8.88 -14.22 17.28
C GLU A 231 -8.96 -12.70 17.20
N HIS A 232 -8.48 -12.10 16.11
CA HIS A 232 -8.58 -10.64 15.89
C HIS A 232 -10.02 -10.21 15.59
N GLU A 233 -10.72 -10.99 14.76
CA GLU A 233 -12.13 -10.73 14.47
C GLU A 233 -13.00 -10.85 15.72
N ALA A 234 -12.78 -11.90 16.52
CA ALA A 234 -13.48 -12.10 17.79
C ALA A 234 -13.25 -10.94 18.76
N ALA A 235 -12.02 -10.43 18.87
CA ALA A 235 -11.70 -9.29 19.72
C ALA A 235 -12.45 -8.02 19.27
N ILE A 236 -12.55 -7.75 17.98
CA ILE A 236 -13.30 -6.60 17.45
C ILE A 236 -14.79 -6.76 17.77
N ARG A 237 -15.39 -7.93 17.53
CA ARG A 237 -16.80 -8.22 17.84
C ARG A 237 -17.10 -8.06 19.33
N GLN A 238 -16.20 -8.54 20.21
CA GLN A 238 -16.37 -8.39 21.65
C GLN A 238 -16.37 -6.90 22.02
N GLN A 239 -15.48 -6.10 21.47
CA GLN A 239 -15.44 -4.67 21.75
C GLN A 239 -16.69 -3.93 21.24
N VAL A 240 -17.30 -4.35 20.12
CA VAL A 240 -18.59 -3.82 19.66
C VAL A 240 -19.65 -4.03 20.73
N VAL A 241 -19.70 -5.22 21.34
CA VAL A 241 -20.64 -5.54 22.45
C VAL A 241 -20.31 -4.72 23.70
N ASP A 242 -19.03 -4.67 24.12
CA ASP A 242 -18.60 -3.95 25.32
C ASP A 242 -18.92 -2.45 25.27
N LEU A 243 -18.96 -1.88 24.05
CA LEU A 243 -19.30 -0.47 23.81
C LEU A 243 -20.80 -0.22 23.50
N GLY A 244 -21.63 -1.27 23.48
CA GLY A 244 -23.05 -1.16 23.16
C GLY A 244 -23.34 -0.71 21.73
N LEU A 245 -22.51 -1.15 20.77
CA LEU A 245 -22.56 -0.69 19.37
C LEU A 245 -23.20 -1.70 18.42
N GLU A 246 -23.81 -2.79 18.90
CA GLU A 246 -24.31 -3.90 18.08
C GLU A 246 -25.32 -3.47 17.02
N ASN A 247 -26.10 -2.42 17.30
CA ASN A 247 -27.10 -1.87 16.38
C ASN A 247 -26.54 -0.82 15.40
N ARG A 248 -25.30 -0.38 15.58
CA ARG A 248 -24.68 0.71 14.80
C ARG A 248 -23.39 0.29 14.07
N VAL A 249 -22.78 -0.84 14.44
CA VAL A 249 -21.56 -1.36 13.80
C VAL A 249 -21.88 -2.66 13.06
N ILE A 250 -21.57 -2.70 11.78
CA ILE A 250 -21.79 -3.86 10.90
C ILE A 250 -20.44 -4.44 10.50
N MET A 251 -20.18 -5.69 10.88
CA MET A 251 -19.02 -6.46 10.41
C MET A 251 -19.38 -7.12 9.07
N ALA A 252 -19.03 -6.47 7.95
CA ALA A 252 -19.42 -6.90 6.61
C ALA A 252 -18.56 -8.05 6.05
N GLY A 253 -17.48 -8.44 6.74
CA GLY A 253 -16.57 -9.47 6.25
C GLY A 253 -15.70 -9.00 5.10
N TYR A 254 -15.20 -9.94 4.30
CA TYR A 254 -14.32 -9.66 3.16
C TYR A 254 -15.10 -9.59 1.84
N HIS A 255 -14.96 -8.51 1.11
CA HIS A 255 -15.49 -8.36 -0.23
C HIS A 255 -14.34 -8.24 -1.25
N ARG A 256 -14.44 -9.00 -2.34
CA ARG A 256 -13.44 -8.96 -3.42
C ARG A 256 -13.43 -7.60 -4.12
N ASN A 257 -14.62 -7.03 -4.34
CA ASN A 257 -14.83 -5.68 -4.87
C ASN A 257 -15.45 -4.78 -3.79
N PRO A 258 -14.65 -3.97 -3.06
CA PRO A 258 -15.17 -3.05 -2.06
C PRO A 258 -15.63 -1.71 -2.65
N TYR A 259 -15.40 -1.45 -3.94
CA TYR A 259 -15.57 -0.12 -4.51
C TYR A 259 -17.03 0.38 -4.58
N PRO A 260 -18.06 -0.46 -4.77
CA PRO A 260 -19.45 -0.02 -4.61
C PRO A 260 -19.74 0.54 -3.21
N TRP A 261 -19.15 -0.09 -2.18
CA TRP A 261 -19.25 0.34 -0.79
C TRP A 261 -18.47 1.64 -0.53
N LEU A 262 -17.26 1.75 -1.10
CA LEU A 262 -16.44 2.95 -1.00
C LEU A 262 -17.15 4.15 -1.64
N ALA A 263 -17.71 4.00 -2.84
CA ALA A 263 -18.35 5.08 -3.57
C ALA A 263 -19.62 5.62 -2.91
N GLN A 264 -20.30 4.85 -2.08
CA GLN A 264 -21.52 5.25 -1.39
C GLN A 264 -21.32 5.59 0.09
N ALA A 265 -20.12 5.35 0.62
CA ALA A 265 -19.80 5.72 1.98
C ALA A 265 -19.83 7.24 2.17
N LYS A 266 -20.33 7.69 3.30
CA LYS A 266 -20.27 9.10 3.72
C LYS A 266 -18.83 9.55 3.92
N ALA A 267 -18.00 8.68 4.51
CA ALA A 267 -16.56 8.81 4.55
C ALA A 267 -15.90 7.45 4.83
N VAL A 268 -14.63 7.34 4.46
CA VAL A 268 -13.77 6.22 4.85
C VAL A 268 -12.89 6.63 6.02
N VAL A 269 -12.80 5.76 7.04
CA VAL A 269 -12.01 6.00 8.24
C VAL A 269 -10.88 4.98 8.33
N LEU A 270 -9.64 5.46 8.51
CA LEU A 270 -8.46 4.63 8.72
C LEU A 270 -7.73 5.03 10.01
N THR A 271 -7.51 4.08 10.92
CA THR A 271 -6.97 4.36 12.26
C THR A 271 -5.64 3.66 12.54
N SER A 272 -4.89 3.33 11.50
CA SER A 272 -3.66 2.53 11.57
C SER A 272 -2.54 3.19 12.39
N ASP A 273 -1.70 2.36 12.99
CA ASP A 273 -0.45 2.80 13.64
C ASP A 273 0.70 2.95 12.62
N ALA A 274 0.63 2.27 11.46
CA ALA A 274 1.67 2.31 10.44
C ALA A 274 1.11 2.00 9.05
N GLU A 275 1.51 2.82 8.09
CA GLU A 275 1.24 2.65 6.65
C GLU A 275 2.50 2.95 5.85
N GLY A 276 2.53 2.59 4.57
CA GLY A 276 3.52 3.10 3.63
C GLY A 276 2.91 4.23 2.79
N LEU A 277 1.83 3.87 2.09
CA LEU A 277 0.90 4.77 1.41
C LEU A 277 -0.46 4.05 1.39
N PRO A 278 -1.42 4.44 2.24
CA PRO A 278 -2.67 3.70 2.41
C PRO A 278 -3.57 3.82 1.18
N ARG A 279 -3.58 2.77 0.39
CA ARG A 279 -4.30 2.70 -0.89
C ARG A 279 -5.78 3.02 -0.76
N VAL A 280 -6.43 2.50 0.27
CA VAL A 280 -7.87 2.67 0.48
C VAL A 280 -8.28 4.14 0.58
N LEU A 281 -7.44 5.01 1.15
CA LEU A 281 -7.72 6.44 1.21
C LEU A 281 -7.66 7.08 -0.18
N ILE A 282 -6.65 6.74 -0.99
CA ILE A 282 -6.54 7.22 -2.37
C ILE A 282 -7.71 6.69 -3.22
N GLU A 283 -8.03 5.40 -3.10
CA GLU A 283 -9.14 4.75 -3.80
C GLU A 283 -10.49 5.40 -3.45
N ALA A 284 -10.69 5.79 -2.17
CA ALA A 284 -11.87 6.56 -1.75
C ALA A 284 -11.92 7.94 -2.41
N LEU A 285 -10.80 8.68 -2.41
CA LEU A 285 -10.73 10.01 -3.04
C LEU A 285 -10.99 9.94 -4.56
N LEU A 286 -10.49 8.91 -5.25
CA LEU A 286 -10.78 8.67 -6.68
C LEU A 286 -12.27 8.43 -6.94
N LEU A 287 -13.01 7.91 -5.96
CA LEU A 287 -14.46 7.73 -6.00
C LEU A 287 -15.23 8.92 -5.42
N HIS A 288 -14.55 10.03 -5.15
CA HIS A 288 -15.10 11.24 -4.54
C HIS A 288 -15.67 11.03 -3.13
N THR A 289 -15.18 10.04 -2.41
CA THR A 289 -15.54 9.77 -1.02
C THR A 289 -14.51 10.40 -0.08
N PRO A 290 -14.93 11.25 0.86
CA PRO A 290 -14.02 11.87 1.82
C PRO A 290 -13.41 10.85 2.77
N VAL A 291 -12.29 11.23 3.38
CA VAL A 291 -11.51 10.34 4.23
C VAL A 291 -11.16 11.00 5.57
N ILE A 292 -11.10 10.18 6.62
CA ILE A 292 -10.60 10.53 7.95
C ILE A 292 -9.45 9.56 8.25
N SER A 293 -8.33 10.03 8.77
CA SER A 293 -7.23 9.14 9.11
C SER A 293 -6.47 9.58 10.35
N THR A 294 -5.89 8.61 11.05
CA THR A 294 -4.80 8.91 11.98
C THR A 294 -3.55 9.26 11.21
N ASP A 295 -2.77 10.21 11.76
CA ASP A 295 -1.49 10.67 11.22
C ASP A 295 -0.35 9.71 11.64
N CYS A 296 -0.42 8.48 11.16
CA CYS A 296 0.66 7.53 11.39
C CYS A 296 1.91 7.89 10.56
N PRO A 297 3.10 7.35 10.87
CA PRO A 297 4.40 7.87 10.42
C PRO A 297 4.62 8.11 8.93
N SER A 298 3.80 7.55 8.04
CA SER A 298 3.92 7.81 6.60
C SER A 298 2.60 7.60 5.87
N GLY A 299 2.42 8.29 4.75
CA GLY A 299 1.30 8.15 3.82
C GLY A 299 0.09 9.01 4.13
N PRO A 300 -0.64 8.91 5.26
CA PRO A 300 -1.87 9.67 5.47
C PRO A 300 -1.71 11.18 5.34
N ARG A 301 -0.64 11.76 5.89
CA ARG A 301 -0.33 13.21 5.81
C ARG A 301 -0.15 13.70 4.36
N GLU A 302 0.28 12.84 3.47
CA GLU A 302 0.47 13.15 2.06
C GLU A 302 -0.83 13.05 1.25
N ILE A 303 -1.84 12.37 1.81
CA ILE A 303 -3.15 12.17 1.19
C ILE A 303 -4.15 13.21 1.71
N LEU A 304 -4.22 13.41 3.02
CA LEU A 304 -5.13 14.36 3.64
C LEU A 304 -4.53 15.76 3.63
N THR A 305 -4.66 16.45 2.50
CA THR A 305 -4.16 17.81 2.27
C THR A 305 -5.32 18.78 2.00
N GLY A 306 -5.06 20.08 2.01
CA GLY A 306 -6.08 21.10 1.78
C GLY A 306 -7.23 21.00 2.79
N THR A 307 -8.46 20.93 2.33
CA THR A 307 -9.67 20.83 3.17
C THR A 307 -9.77 19.52 3.96
N LEU A 308 -8.99 18.50 3.59
CA LEU A 308 -8.92 17.23 4.32
C LEU A 308 -7.93 17.25 5.48
N ALA A 309 -7.04 18.24 5.57
CA ALA A 309 -6.04 18.32 6.64
C ALA A 309 -6.64 18.32 8.04
N ASP A 310 -7.83 18.92 8.20
CA ASP A 310 -8.57 18.96 9.47
C ASP A 310 -9.14 17.59 9.91
N PHE A 311 -9.05 16.58 9.05
CA PHE A 311 -9.47 15.20 9.28
C PHE A 311 -8.30 14.23 9.43
N LEU A 312 -7.08 14.77 9.51
CA LEU A 312 -5.86 14.05 9.87
C LEU A 312 -5.62 14.25 11.38
N VAL A 313 -5.78 13.21 12.17
CA VAL A 313 -5.79 13.27 13.63
C VAL A 313 -4.58 12.56 14.20
N ALA A 314 -3.95 13.13 15.24
CA ALA A 314 -2.84 12.45 15.92
C ALA A 314 -3.27 11.05 16.41
N PRO A 315 -2.41 10.02 16.30
CA PRO A 315 -2.78 8.64 16.63
C PRO A 315 -3.30 8.45 18.05
N GLU A 316 -2.81 9.25 19.01
CA GLU A 316 -3.21 9.14 20.43
C GLU A 316 -4.42 10.04 20.80
N ASP A 317 -4.91 10.84 19.84
CA ASP A 317 -6.04 11.76 20.08
C ASP A 317 -7.37 11.12 19.68
N GLU A 318 -7.87 10.21 20.52
CA GLU A 318 -9.16 9.53 20.28
C GLU A 318 -10.33 10.52 20.29
N LYS A 319 -10.28 11.57 21.13
CA LYS A 319 -11.28 12.61 21.14
C LYS A 319 -11.29 13.43 19.84
N GLY A 320 -10.12 13.84 19.37
CA GLY A 320 -10.00 14.51 18.06
C GLY A 320 -10.51 13.64 16.91
N LEU A 321 -10.32 12.32 16.98
CA LEU A 321 -10.87 11.39 16.00
C LEU A 321 -12.42 11.33 16.10
N ALA A 322 -12.99 11.30 17.30
CA ALA A 322 -14.43 11.35 17.51
C ALA A 322 -15.03 12.66 16.99
N ASP A 323 -14.39 13.79 17.26
CA ASP A 323 -14.78 15.10 16.76
C ASP A 323 -14.68 15.19 15.23
N ALA A 324 -13.66 14.61 14.63
CA ALA A 324 -13.51 14.53 13.16
C ALA A 324 -14.63 13.70 12.53
N ILE A 325 -14.97 12.54 13.10
CA ILE A 325 -16.10 11.70 12.67
C ILE A 325 -17.40 12.50 12.75
N LYS A 326 -17.67 13.17 13.87
CA LYS A 326 -18.87 13.97 14.06
C LYS A 326 -18.97 15.15 13.09
N ARG A 327 -17.88 15.88 12.86
CA ARG A 327 -17.84 16.98 11.87
C ARG A 327 -18.10 16.47 10.46
N MET A 328 -17.48 15.35 10.06
CA MET A 328 -17.68 14.73 8.76
C MET A 328 -19.12 14.23 8.59
N ASP A 329 -19.75 13.78 9.67
CA ASP A 329 -21.16 13.38 9.65
C ASP A 329 -22.09 14.57 9.41
N GLN A 330 -21.82 15.72 10.01
CA GLN A 330 -22.62 16.94 9.88
C GLN A 330 -22.40 17.66 8.55
N ALA A 331 -21.15 17.76 8.11
CA ALA A 331 -20.76 18.50 6.92
C ALA A 331 -19.64 17.73 6.14
N PRO A 332 -20.00 16.77 5.29
CA PRO A 332 -19.02 16.02 4.50
C PRO A 332 -18.22 16.95 3.57
N VAL A 333 -16.92 16.70 3.47
CA VAL A 333 -16.03 17.41 2.55
C VAL A 333 -16.33 16.99 1.11
N VAL A 334 -16.46 17.96 0.22
CA VAL A 334 -16.57 17.70 -1.22
C VAL A 334 -15.18 17.38 -1.78
N ILE A 335 -15.05 16.23 -2.42
CA ILE A 335 -13.78 15.78 -3.00
C ILE A 335 -13.68 16.27 -4.44
N GLU A 336 -12.59 16.97 -4.73
CA GLU A 336 -12.21 17.47 -6.05
C GLU A 336 -10.93 16.80 -6.51
N GLU A 337 -10.62 16.86 -7.80
CA GLU A 337 -9.41 16.28 -8.40
C GLU A 337 -8.12 16.75 -7.72
N GLY A 338 -8.09 18.00 -7.21
CA GLY A 338 -6.96 18.55 -6.49
C GLY A 338 -6.50 17.69 -5.28
N HIS A 339 -7.42 16.94 -4.66
CA HIS A 339 -7.12 16.08 -3.51
C HIS A 339 -6.36 14.80 -3.90
N TYR A 340 -6.43 14.34 -5.16
CA TYR A 340 -5.80 13.08 -5.59
C TYR A 340 -4.94 13.20 -6.86
N ARG A 341 -4.86 14.36 -7.52
CA ARG A 341 -4.12 14.57 -8.77
C ARG A 341 -2.67 14.10 -8.70
N GLN A 342 -2.01 14.28 -7.55
CA GLN A 342 -0.62 13.87 -7.35
C GLN A 342 -0.42 12.34 -7.47
N PHE A 343 -1.47 11.54 -7.31
CA PHE A 343 -1.42 10.08 -7.41
C PHE A 343 -1.84 9.56 -8.79
N LEU A 344 -2.34 10.43 -9.68
CA LEU A 344 -2.74 10.01 -11.02
C LEU A 344 -1.53 9.58 -11.86
N LYS A 345 -1.75 8.62 -12.74
CA LYS A 345 -0.70 8.08 -13.61
C LYS A 345 -0.01 9.16 -14.46
N GLU A 346 -0.74 10.20 -14.85
CA GLU A 346 -0.22 11.33 -15.62
C GLU A 346 0.86 12.11 -14.84
N THR A 347 0.73 12.18 -13.51
CA THR A 347 1.69 12.84 -12.61
C THR A 347 2.83 11.91 -12.19
N VAL A 348 2.52 10.62 -11.99
CA VAL A 348 3.46 9.67 -11.39
C VAL A 348 4.36 8.99 -12.44
N LEU A 349 3.82 8.55 -13.59
CA LEU A 349 4.60 7.79 -14.57
C LEU A 349 5.80 8.55 -15.13
N PRO A 350 5.74 9.88 -15.40
CA PRO A 350 6.92 10.64 -15.81
C PRO A 350 8.10 10.54 -14.84
N GLN A 351 7.84 10.30 -13.53
CA GLN A 351 8.90 10.11 -12.53
C GLN A 351 9.60 8.75 -12.67
N PHE A 352 8.86 7.70 -13.04
CA PHE A 352 9.46 6.40 -13.42
C PHE A 352 10.23 6.50 -14.73
N GLU A 353 9.74 7.24 -15.71
CA GLU A 353 10.41 7.46 -17.00
C GLU A 353 11.71 8.27 -16.84
N ALA A 354 11.85 9.04 -15.77
CA ALA A 354 13.05 9.81 -15.45
C ALA A 354 14.14 8.98 -14.73
N LEU A 355 13.86 7.72 -14.33
CA LEU A 355 14.87 6.81 -13.78
C LEU A 355 15.85 6.35 -14.89
#